data_49dd8b5d7032a87b79f5cd17a6739c7d
#
_entry.id   49dd8b5d7032a87b79f5cd17a6739c7d
#
_cell.length_a   1.000
_cell.length_b   1.000
_cell.length_c   1.000
_cell.angle_alpha   90.00
_cell.angle_beta   90.00
_cell.angle_gamma   90.00
#
_symmetry.space_group_name_H-M   'P 1'
#
loop_
_entity.id
_entity.type
_entity.pdbx_description
1 polymer ?
#
loop_
_entity_poly.entity_id
_entity_poly.type
_entity_poly.pdbx_seq_one_letter_code
_entity_poly.pdbx_strand_id
1 'polypeptide(L)'
;MDAKLYNLNDMVRVNCNDCQGCFSCCQGMGESIVLDPYDIWQLENNLNTTFAGLMQEKIELNIENGLILPNLKMCGTLDTCGFLNEDRRCGIHKFRPGLCRLFPLGRKYESGELRYFLLEDACTYSAQTKAKVKKWLDIADGRKYENFLIAWHDLRKELQDKIGNSSDEAVKEINLRFLHIFYEKQYLADDFYVQFEERMKRFKG
;
A
#
# COMPACT_ATOMS: atom_id res chain seq x y z
N MET A 1 -26.43 -4.42 2.98
CA MET A 1 -26.48 -2.94 2.76
C MET A 1 -25.21 -2.56 2.05
N ASP A 2 -25.31 -1.84 0.93
CA ASP A 2 -24.09 -1.38 0.25
C ASP A 2 -23.41 -0.32 1.10
N ALA A 3 -22.09 -0.47 1.31
CA ALA A 3 -21.31 0.49 2.07
C ALA A 3 -21.36 1.86 1.40
N LYS A 4 -21.49 2.93 2.18
CA LYS A 4 -21.42 4.29 1.66
C LYS A 4 -20.04 4.57 1.06
N LEU A 5 -20.04 5.04 -0.19
CA LEU A 5 -18.81 5.39 -0.90
C LEU A 5 -18.49 6.88 -0.79
N TYR A 6 -17.21 7.20 -0.72
CA TYR A 6 -16.66 8.54 -0.56
C TYR A 6 -15.62 8.85 -1.63
N ASN A 7 -15.50 10.13 -2.00
CA ASN A 7 -14.43 10.71 -2.80
C ASN A 7 -13.40 11.40 -1.91
N LEU A 8 -12.27 11.82 -2.47
CA LEU A 8 -11.21 12.58 -1.77
C LEU A 8 -11.71 13.81 -1.02
N ASN A 9 -12.71 14.51 -1.55
CA ASN A 9 -13.22 15.76 -0.96
C ASN A 9 -14.36 15.54 0.04
N ASP A 10 -14.90 14.33 0.13
CA ASP A 10 -16.01 14.03 1.02
C ASP A 10 -15.56 13.97 2.48
N MET A 11 -16.49 14.33 3.36
CA MET A 11 -16.30 14.24 4.80
C MET A 11 -16.66 12.83 5.29
N VAL A 12 -15.71 12.17 5.90
CA VAL A 12 -15.91 10.87 6.52
C VAL A 12 -15.62 10.96 8.02
N ARG A 13 -16.34 10.18 8.81
CA ARG A 13 -16.11 10.12 10.26
C ARG A 13 -15.02 9.10 10.52
N VAL A 14 -13.82 9.59 10.71
CA VAL A 14 -12.63 8.79 11.05
C VAL A 14 -11.98 9.38 12.29
N ASN A 15 -11.43 8.54 13.13
CA ASN A 15 -10.68 8.98 14.30
C ASN A 15 -9.64 7.92 14.64
N CYS A 16 -8.43 8.34 14.81
CA CYS A 16 -7.40 7.48 15.38
C CYS A 16 -6.66 8.15 16.54
N ASN A 17 -7.12 9.32 17.02
CA ASN A 17 -6.41 10.10 18.04
C ASN A 17 -4.89 10.14 17.75
N ASP A 18 -4.52 10.32 16.48
CA ASP A 18 -3.16 10.24 15.97
C ASP A 18 -2.44 8.92 16.32
N CYS A 19 -3.19 7.84 16.47
CA CYS A 19 -2.74 6.51 16.91
C CYS A 19 -2.00 6.53 18.27
N GLN A 20 -2.28 7.51 19.13
CA GLN A 20 -1.66 7.57 20.45
C GLN A 20 -2.11 6.41 21.33
N GLY A 21 -1.16 5.54 21.70
CA GLY A 21 -1.43 4.36 22.53
C GLY A 21 -2.21 3.25 21.84
N CYS A 22 -2.45 3.36 20.50
CA CYS A 22 -3.09 2.34 19.70
C CYS A 22 -2.11 1.74 18.69
N PHE A 23 -2.12 0.42 18.57
CA PHE A 23 -1.32 -0.34 17.61
C PHE A 23 -2.12 -1.50 17.00
N SER A 24 -3.44 -1.50 17.12
CA SER A 24 -4.31 -2.59 16.63
C SER A 24 -4.11 -2.91 15.15
N CYS A 25 -3.92 -1.89 14.31
CA CYS A 25 -3.62 -2.07 12.88
C CYS A 25 -2.13 -2.40 12.58
N CYS A 26 -1.30 -2.54 13.60
CA CYS A 26 0.09 -2.96 13.51
C CYS A 26 0.31 -4.38 14.07
N GLN A 27 -0.76 -5.13 14.33
CA GLN A 27 -0.71 -6.44 14.95
C GLN A 27 -1.74 -7.36 14.31
N GLY A 28 -1.38 -8.64 14.09
CA GLY A 28 -2.27 -9.63 13.53
C GLY A 28 -2.64 -9.39 12.07
N MET A 29 -1.80 -8.66 11.32
CA MET A 29 -2.10 -8.30 9.92
C MET A 29 -1.62 -9.36 8.92
N GLY A 30 -0.75 -10.28 9.34
CA GLY A 30 -0.18 -11.30 8.45
C GLY A 30 0.38 -10.65 7.17
N GLU A 31 0.01 -11.17 6.02
CA GLU A 31 0.45 -10.71 4.69
C GLU A 31 -0.41 -9.57 4.10
N SER A 32 -1.40 -9.08 4.83
CA SER A 32 -2.42 -8.17 4.28
C SER A 32 -1.93 -6.76 3.94
N ILE A 33 -0.79 -6.32 4.49
CA ILE A 33 -0.23 -5.01 4.19
C ILE A 33 0.69 -5.08 2.99
N VAL A 34 0.08 -5.28 1.82
CA VAL A 34 0.78 -5.30 0.54
C VAL A 34 1.26 -3.89 0.19
N LEU A 35 2.53 -3.80 -0.22
CA LEU A 35 3.21 -2.55 -0.54
C LEU A 35 3.16 -2.29 -2.05
N ASP A 36 2.74 -1.10 -2.43
CA ASP A 36 2.84 -0.64 -3.81
C ASP A 36 4.22 0.05 -4.07
N PRO A 37 4.58 0.36 -5.32
CA PRO A 37 5.85 1.02 -5.63
C PRO A 37 6.02 2.38 -4.97
N TYR A 38 4.93 3.11 -4.70
CA TYR A 38 4.98 4.38 -3.98
C TYR A 38 5.36 4.17 -2.51
N ASP A 39 4.85 3.11 -1.91
CA ASP A 39 5.19 2.75 -0.53
C ASP A 39 6.69 2.42 -0.39
N ILE A 40 7.22 1.62 -1.33
CA ILE A 40 8.66 1.30 -1.34
C ILE A 40 9.50 2.56 -1.54
N TRP A 41 9.15 3.42 -2.51
CA TRP A 41 9.82 4.70 -2.71
C TRP A 41 9.84 5.56 -1.44
N GLN A 42 8.72 5.65 -0.72
CA GLN A 42 8.63 6.38 0.55
C GLN A 42 9.54 5.77 1.63
N LEU A 43 9.53 4.45 1.75
CA LEU A 43 10.37 3.74 2.73
C LEU A 43 11.86 3.90 2.41
N GLU A 44 12.27 3.71 1.15
CA GLU A 44 13.67 3.85 0.73
C GLU A 44 14.22 5.26 1.02
N ASN A 45 13.47 6.30 0.61
CA ASN A 45 13.92 7.68 0.78
C ASN A 45 13.95 8.14 2.25
N ASN A 46 12.95 7.77 3.05
CA ASN A 46 12.86 8.24 4.43
C ASN A 46 13.73 7.42 5.40
N LEU A 47 14.04 6.18 5.07
CA LEU A 47 14.93 5.32 5.87
C LEU A 47 16.36 5.28 5.35
N ASN A 48 16.63 5.95 4.22
CA ASN A 48 17.92 5.92 3.54
C ASN A 48 18.43 4.48 3.30
N THR A 49 17.58 3.66 2.72
CA THR A 49 17.83 2.24 2.47
C THR A 49 17.45 1.87 1.03
N THR A 50 17.60 0.62 0.66
CA THR A 50 17.19 0.06 -0.63
C THR A 50 16.12 -1.00 -0.44
N PHE A 51 15.43 -1.40 -1.53
CA PHE A 51 14.51 -2.54 -1.50
C PHE A 51 15.16 -3.79 -0.90
N ALA A 52 16.39 -4.11 -1.32
CA ALA A 52 17.14 -5.24 -0.77
C ALA A 52 17.43 -5.08 0.73
N GLY A 53 17.68 -3.85 1.20
CA GLY A 53 17.85 -3.56 2.63
C GLY A 53 16.55 -3.75 3.42
N LEU A 54 15.43 -3.33 2.85
CA LEU A 54 14.11 -3.56 3.47
C LEU A 54 13.78 -5.05 3.58
N MET A 55 14.14 -5.84 2.55
CA MET A 55 13.92 -7.30 2.52
C MET A 55 14.64 -8.08 3.63
N GLN A 56 15.66 -7.53 4.24
CA GLN A 56 16.39 -8.20 5.31
C GLN A 56 15.53 -8.38 6.57
N GLU A 57 14.76 -7.35 6.95
CA GLU A 57 14.05 -7.37 8.24
C GLU A 57 12.63 -6.81 8.22
N LYS A 58 12.28 -5.97 7.24
CA LYS A 58 11.08 -5.13 7.30
C LYS A 58 9.95 -5.54 6.38
N ILE A 59 10.31 -6.18 5.27
CA ILE A 59 9.36 -6.64 4.26
C ILE A 59 9.68 -8.07 3.86
N GLU A 60 8.71 -8.73 3.27
CA GLU A 60 8.84 -10.07 2.69
C GLU A 60 8.05 -10.16 1.39
N LEU A 61 8.29 -11.21 0.60
CA LEU A 61 7.58 -11.45 -0.64
C LEU A 61 6.54 -12.56 -0.45
N ASN A 62 5.32 -12.30 -0.88
CA ASN A 62 4.25 -13.28 -0.90
C ASN A 62 3.60 -13.38 -2.28
N ILE A 63 2.87 -14.46 -2.52
CA ILE A 63 2.19 -14.71 -3.79
C ILE A 63 0.70 -14.41 -3.63
N GLU A 64 0.21 -13.45 -4.41
CA GLU A 64 -1.20 -13.13 -4.51
C GLU A 64 -1.71 -13.41 -5.93
N ASN A 65 -2.53 -14.45 -6.09
CA ASN A 65 -3.03 -14.90 -7.39
C ASN A 65 -1.93 -15.09 -8.46
N GLY A 66 -0.80 -15.72 -8.04
CA GLY A 66 0.35 -16.00 -8.91
C GLY A 66 1.33 -14.83 -9.09
N LEU A 67 0.99 -13.62 -8.67
CA LEU A 67 1.89 -12.46 -8.72
C LEU A 67 2.63 -12.31 -7.40
N ILE A 68 3.96 -12.15 -7.49
CA ILE A 68 4.81 -11.94 -6.30
C ILE A 68 4.77 -10.46 -5.92
N LEU A 69 4.37 -10.18 -4.69
CA LEU A 69 4.23 -8.82 -4.15
C LEU A 69 4.95 -8.69 -2.81
N PRO A 70 5.57 -7.54 -2.53
CA PRO A 70 6.11 -7.26 -1.20
C PRO A 70 4.99 -6.87 -0.24
N ASN A 71 5.11 -7.28 1.02
CA ASN A 71 4.27 -6.86 2.13
C ASN A 71 5.11 -6.55 3.36
N LEU A 72 4.52 -5.83 4.31
CA LEU A 72 5.18 -5.62 5.60
C LEU A 72 5.35 -6.94 6.32
N LYS A 73 6.56 -7.16 6.83
CA LYS A 73 6.85 -8.35 7.63
C LYS A 73 6.31 -8.19 9.03
N MET A 74 5.55 -9.21 9.48
CA MET A 74 5.11 -9.33 10.85
C MET A 74 6.12 -10.19 11.63
N CYS A 75 6.32 -9.86 12.88
CA CYS A 75 7.38 -10.43 13.71
C CYS A 75 6.84 -10.96 15.05
N GLY A 76 7.50 -12.01 15.54
CA GLY A 76 7.24 -12.59 16.86
C GLY A 76 5.91 -13.31 16.98
N THR A 77 5.63 -13.82 18.17
CA THR A 77 4.43 -14.62 18.47
C THR A 77 3.13 -13.81 18.48
N LEU A 78 3.25 -12.49 18.56
CA LEU A 78 2.10 -11.56 18.55
C LEU A 78 1.83 -11.01 17.15
N ASP A 79 2.53 -11.47 16.13
CA ASP A 79 2.35 -11.04 14.74
C ASP A 79 2.36 -9.50 14.61
N THR A 80 3.40 -8.86 15.14
CA THR A 80 3.54 -7.40 15.19
C THR A 80 4.35 -6.86 14.02
N CYS A 81 3.94 -5.71 13.48
CA CYS A 81 4.66 -5.02 12.42
C CYS A 81 6.10 -4.71 12.81
N GLY A 82 7.06 -5.05 11.93
CA GLY A 82 8.49 -4.79 12.14
C GLY A 82 8.90 -3.32 12.29
N PHE A 83 7.97 -2.39 12.10
CA PHE A 83 8.16 -0.95 12.33
C PHE A 83 7.51 -0.44 13.63
N LEU A 84 6.92 -1.32 14.41
CA LEU A 84 6.41 -0.95 15.73
C LEU A 84 7.60 -0.80 16.70
N ASN A 85 7.70 0.38 17.35
CA ASN A 85 8.77 0.64 18.32
C ASN A 85 8.41 0.13 19.73
N GLU A 86 9.34 0.26 20.67
CA GLU A 86 9.18 -0.17 22.08
C GLU A 86 8.03 0.55 22.79
N ASP A 87 7.74 1.80 22.41
CA ASP A 87 6.62 2.59 22.95
C ASP A 87 5.27 2.19 22.32
N ARG A 88 5.24 1.10 21.54
CA ARG A 88 4.06 0.64 20.79
C ARG A 88 3.52 1.69 19.82
N ARG A 89 4.42 2.45 19.19
CA ARG A 89 4.08 3.42 18.15
C ARG A 89 4.71 3.05 16.82
N CYS A 90 4.03 3.41 15.75
CA CYS A 90 4.56 3.22 14.41
C CYS A 90 5.79 4.13 14.19
N GLY A 91 6.98 3.55 14.05
CA GLY A 91 8.23 4.28 13.80
C GLY A 91 8.27 5.01 12.46
N ILE A 92 7.42 4.60 11.52
CA ILE A 92 7.32 5.18 10.17
C ILE A 92 5.99 5.94 9.96
N HIS A 93 5.34 6.42 11.03
CA HIS A 93 3.98 6.98 10.97
C HIS A 93 3.82 8.08 9.91
N LYS A 94 4.81 8.95 9.73
CA LYS A 94 4.77 10.06 8.76
C LYS A 94 4.78 9.59 7.30
N PHE A 95 5.46 8.48 7.03
CA PHE A 95 5.62 7.89 5.68
C PHE A 95 5.18 6.42 5.62
N ARG A 96 4.22 6.07 6.47
CA ARG A 96 3.60 4.74 6.52
C ARG A 96 2.98 4.36 5.17
N PRO A 97 2.93 3.06 4.83
CA PRO A 97 2.32 2.58 3.60
C PRO A 97 0.87 3.03 3.40
N GLY A 98 0.45 3.08 2.14
CA GLY A 98 -0.88 3.54 1.74
C GLY A 98 -2.02 2.80 2.42
N LEU A 99 -1.91 1.49 2.65
CA LEU A 99 -2.91 0.72 3.41
C LEU A 99 -2.96 1.13 4.89
N CYS A 100 -1.80 1.33 5.52
CA CYS A 100 -1.74 1.81 6.90
C CYS A 100 -2.26 3.26 7.04
N ARG A 101 -2.02 4.08 6.03
CA ARG A 101 -2.47 5.49 5.96
C ARG A 101 -3.97 5.58 5.74
N LEU A 102 -4.50 4.67 4.96
CA LEU A 102 -5.92 4.59 4.61
C LEU A 102 -6.80 4.17 5.79
N PHE A 103 -6.33 3.21 6.62
CA PHE A 103 -7.11 2.64 7.71
C PHE A 103 -7.73 3.73 8.63
N PRO A 104 -9.01 3.64 9.02
CA PRO A 104 -9.94 2.55 8.83
C PRO A 104 -10.82 2.63 7.56
N LEU A 105 -10.33 3.26 6.50
CA LEU A 105 -11.00 3.25 5.22
C LEU A 105 -10.53 2.05 4.38
N GLY A 106 -11.37 1.61 3.46
CA GLY A 106 -11.07 0.69 2.38
C GLY A 106 -11.12 1.39 1.02
N ARG A 107 -10.56 0.75 -0.01
CA ARG A 107 -10.60 1.20 -1.41
C ARG A 107 -11.52 0.28 -2.21
N LYS A 108 -12.37 0.88 -3.06
CA LYS A 108 -13.17 0.17 -4.06
C LYS A 108 -12.81 0.70 -5.44
N TYR A 109 -12.35 -0.20 -6.31
CA TYR A 109 -12.07 0.10 -7.71
C TYR A 109 -13.26 -0.34 -8.54
N GLU A 110 -13.90 0.58 -9.24
CA GLU A 110 -15.10 0.30 -10.03
C GLU A 110 -15.15 1.22 -11.25
N SER A 111 -15.29 0.64 -12.43
CA SER A 111 -15.42 1.38 -13.70
C SER A 111 -14.30 2.42 -13.96
N GLY A 112 -13.06 2.10 -13.56
CA GLY A 112 -11.90 3.02 -13.73
C GLY A 112 -11.85 4.15 -12.71
N GLU A 113 -12.68 4.11 -11.68
CA GLU A 113 -12.70 5.07 -10.59
C GLU A 113 -12.29 4.44 -9.27
N LEU A 114 -11.69 5.25 -8.39
CA LEU A 114 -11.37 4.87 -7.03
C LEU A 114 -12.33 5.54 -6.06
N ARG A 115 -12.97 4.75 -5.23
CA ARG A 115 -13.85 5.19 -4.15
C ARG A 115 -13.33 4.65 -2.82
N TYR A 116 -13.70 5.31 -1.76
CA TYR A 116 -13.36 4.93 -0.39
C TYR A 116 -14.63 4.52 0.36
N PHE A 117 -14.49 3.59 1.30
CA PHE A 117 -15.57 3.22 2.19
C PHE A 117 -15.04 3.04 3.62
N LEU A 118 -15.88 3.20 4.61
CA LEU A 118 -15.51 2.98 6.00
C LEU A 118 -15.62 1.48 6.32
N LEU A 119 -14.56 0.94 6.89
CA LEU A 119 -14.56 -0.38 7.52
C LEU A 119 -15.18 -0.23 8.90
N GLU A 120 -16.44 -0.64 9.01
CA GLU A 120 -17.18 -0.57 10.28
C GLU A 120 -16.46 -1.44 11.32
N ASP A 121 -16.37 -0.95 12.55
CA ASP A 121 -15.76 -1.62 13.70
C ASP A 121 -14.27 -2.01 13.55
N ALA A 122 -13.61 -1.62 12.48
CA ALA A 122 -12.20 -1.93 12.27
C ALA A 122 -11.25 -1.14 13.21
N CYS A 123 -11.65 0.05 13.63
CA CYS A 123 -10.89 0.85 14.58
C CYS A 123 -11.51 0.75 15.97
N THR A 124 -10.70 0.43 16.99
CA THR A 124 -11.13 0.31 18.38
C THR A 124 -11.53 1.64 19.02
N TYR A 125 -11.14 2.77 18.42
CA TYR A 125 -11.56 4.09 18.85
C TYR A 125 -12.87 4.50 18.16
N SER A 126 -13.86 4.88 18.95
CA SER A 126 -15.09 5.46 18.42
C SER A 126 -14.79 6.77 17.69
N ALA A 127 -15.13 6.84 16.41
CA ALA A 127 -14.87 8.00 15.59
C ALA A 127 -15.61 9.25 16.09
N GLN A 128 -14.90 10.23 16.58
CA GLN A 128 -15.45 11.46 17.14
C GLN A 128 -15.51 12.60 16.11
N THR A 129 -14.56 12.65 15.20
CA THR A 129 -14.39 13.78 14.29
C THR A 129 -14.59 13.39 12.82
N LYS A 130 -14.99 14.37 12.01
CA LYS A 130 -15.04 14.25 10.55
C LYS A 130 -13.81 14.88 9.92
N ALA A 131 -13.22 14.21 8.95
CA ALA A 131 -12.15 14.74 8.12
C ALA A 131 -12.48 14.53 6.63
N LYS A 132 -11.93 15.38 5.76
CA LYS A 132 -11.95 15.07 4.31
C LYS A 132 -11.05 13.88 4.05
N VAL A 133 -11.46 12.95 3.18
CA VAL A 133 -10.66 11.77 2.83
C VAL A 133 -9.23 12.16 2.46
N LYS A 134 -9.03 13.17 1.61
CA LYS A 134 -7.69 13.66 1.24
C LYS A 134 -6.82 14.14 2.40
N LYS A 135 -7.45 14.74 3.43
CA LYS A 135 -6.72 15.15 4.64
C LYS A 135 -6.36 13.98 5.54
N TRP A 136 -7.23 12.97 5.56
CA TRP A 136 -6.99 11.74 6.29
C TRP A 136 -5.84 10.94 5.67
N LEU A 137 -5.83 10.82 4.36
CA LEU A 137 -4.75 10.15 3.63
C LEU A 137 -3.40 10.87 3.75
N ASP A 138 -3.41 12.18 3.98
CA ASP A 138 -2.20 13.01 4.12
C ASP A 138 -1.20 12.81 2.97
N ILE A 139 -1.72 12.86 1.74
CA ILE A 139 -0.93 12.76 0.50
C ILE A 139 -0.94 14.13 -0.18
N ALA A 140 0.22 14.63 -0.56
CA ALA A 140 0.42 15.97 -1.12
C ALA A 140 -0.43 16.21 -2.39
N ASP A 141 -0.45 15.27 -3.34
CA ASP A 141 -1.27 15.32 -4.55
C ASP A 141 -2.19 14.10 -4.63
N GLY A 142 -3.36 14.24 -4.00
CA GLY A 142 -4.33 13.15 -3.92
C GLY A 142 -4.82 12.68 -5.29
N ARG A 143 -4.89 13.56 -6.33
CA ARG A 143 -5.32 13.17 -7.67
C ARG A 143 -4.26 12.35 -8.39
N LYS A 144 -2.99 12.78 -8.35
CA LYS A 144 -1.89 11.99 -8.92
C LYS A 144 -1.79 10.63 -8.23
N TYR A 145 -1.98 10.61 -6.91
CA TYR A 145 -1.97 9.37 -6.15
C TYR A 145 -3.12 8.44 -6.54
N GLU A 146 -4.36 8.94 -6.70
CA GLU A 146 -5.48 8.11 -7.18
C GLU A 146 -5.23 7.55 -8.58
N ASN A 147 -4.74 8.38 -9.51
CA ASN A 147 -4.40 7.93 -10.86
C ASN A 147 -3.34 6.82 -10.84
N PHE A 148 -2.31 6.98 -10.01
CA PHE A 148 -1.30 5.94 -9.78
C PHE A 148 -1.94 4.64 -9.25
N LEU A 149 -2.79 4.73 -8.23
CA LEU A 149 -3.42 3.57 -7.62
C LEU A 149 -4.34 2.82 -8.60
N ILE A 150 -5.08 3.54 -9.44
CA ILE A 150 -5.92 2.95 -10.49
C ILE A 150 -5.03 2.22 -11.50
N ALA A 151 -4.02 2.90 -12.04
CA ALA A 151 -3.11 2.30 -13.02
C ALA A 151 -2.37 1.07 -12.46
N TRP A 152 -1.97 1.12 -11.19
CA TRP A 152 -1.34 0.00 -10.49
C TRP A 152 -2.30 -1.17 -10.28
N HIS A 153 -3.53 -0.89 -9.86
CA HIS A 153 -4.58 -1.90 -9.70
C HIS A 153 -4.86 -2.62 -11.04
N ASP A 154 -5.04 -1.86 -12.11
CA ASP A 154 -5.35 -2.39 -13.42
C ASP A 154 -4.21 -3.26 -13.97
N LEU A 155 -2.94 -2.81 -13.79
CA LEU A 155 -1.78 -3.61 -14.17
C LEU A 155 -1.73 -4.94 -13.40
N ARG A 156 -1.93 -4.90 -12.08
CA ARG A 156 -1.92 -6.13 -11.26
C ARG A 156 -3.00 -7.10 -11.73
N LYS A 157 -4.20 -6.61 -11.98
CA LYS A 157 -5.32 -7.43 -12.46
C LYS A 157 -5.01 -8.04 -13.84
N GLU A 158 -4.51 -7.23 -14.78
CA GLU A 158 -4.07 -7.70 -16.10
C GLU A 158 -3.03 -8.83 -15.99
N LEU A 159 -2.04 -8.67 -15.08
CA LEU A 159 -1.00 -9.67 -14.87
C LEU A 159 -1.52 -10.94 -14.21
N GLN A 160 -2.39 -10.84 -13.23
CA GLN A 160 -3.01 -11.98 -12.56
C GLN A 160 -3.85 -12.80 -13.55
N ASP A 161 -4.63 -12.14 -14.41
CA ASP A 161 -5.40 -12.80 -15.48
C ASP A 161 -4.48 -13.50 -16.51
N LYS A 162 -3.35 -12.87 -16.87
CA LYS A 162 -2.35 -13.44 -17.76
C LYS A 162 -1.66 -14.65 -17.13
N ILE A 163 -1.25 -14.56 -15.88
CA ILE A 163 -0.57 -15.62 -15.12
C ILE A 163 -1.45 -16.87 -15.05
N GLY A 164 -2.76 -16.72 -14.82
CA GLY A 164 -3.70 -17.83 -14.73
C GLY A 164 -3.79 -18.69 -16.01
N ASN A 165 -3.29 -18.17 -17.14
CA ASN A 165 -3.31 -18.84 -18.46
C ASN A 165 -1.88 -19.08 -19.01
N SER A 166 -0.84 -19.01 -18.21
CA SER A 166 0.55 -19.09 -18.62
C SER A 166 1.25 -20.36 -18.11
N SER A 167 2.36 -20.78 -18.78
CA SER A 167 3.22 -21.84 -18.25
C SER A 167 4.04 -21.34 -17.04
N ASP A 168 4.57 -22.26 -16.25
CA ASP A 168 5.39 -21.95 -15.06
C ASP A 168 6.61 -21.08 -15.41
N GLU A 169 7.24 -21.32 -16.57
CA GLU A 169 8.36 -20.53 -17.06
C GLU A 169 7.95 -19.09 -17.35
N ALA A 170 6.80 -18.92 -18.02
CA ALA A 170 6.26 -17.59 -18.34
C ALA A 170 5.83 -16.84 -17.06
N VAL A 171 5.24 -17.52 -16.10
CA VAL A 171 4.89 -16.96 -14.79
C VAL A 171 6.15 -16.46 -14.06
N LYS A 172 7.22 -17.26 -14.07
CA LYS A 172 8.50 -16.87 -13.48
C LYS A 172 9.09 -15.64 -14.15
N GLU A 173 9.10 -15.58 -15.48
CA GLU A 173 9.61 -14.44 -16.25
C GLU A 173 8.80 -13.16 -15.95
N ILE A 174 7.48 -13.25 -15.92
CA ILE A 174 6.59 -12.13 -15.57
C ILE A 174 6.93 -11.59 -14.20
N ASN A 175 7.04 -12.46 -13.21
CA ASN A 175 7.33 -12.06 -11.82
C ASN A 175 8.71 -11.43 -11.66
N LEU A 176 9.75 -12.01 -12.27
CA LEU A 176 11.10 -11.45 -12.23
C LEU A 176 11.15 -10.07 -12.89
N ARG A 177 10.56 -9.91 -14.09
CA ARG A 177 10.50 -8.62 -14.78
C ARG A 177 9.71 -7.59 -13.99
N PHE A 178 8.58 -8.00 -13.39
CA PHE A 178 7.73 -7.16 -12.58
C PHE A 178 8.46 -6.63 -11.34
N LEU A 179 9.06 -7.52 -10.53
CA LEU A 179 9.83 -7.15 -9.36
C LEU A 179 11.00 -6.24 -9.72
N HIS A 180 11.76 -6.59 -10.76
CA HIS A 180 12.90 -5.80 -11.19
C HIS A 180 12.51 -4.37 -11.59
N ILE A 181 11.46 -4.21 -12.39
CA ILE A 181 11.07 -2.89 -12.92
C ILE A 181 10.44 -2.02 -11.83
N PHE A 182 9.57 -2.58 -10.99
CA PHE A 182 8.76 -1.79 -10.08
C PHE A 182 9.30 -1.68 -8.66
N TYR A 183 10.20 -2.58 -8.24
CA TYR A 183 10.67 -2.63 -6.86
C TYR A 183 12.19 -2.61 -6.71
N GLU A 184 12.92 -3.47 -7.44
CA GLU A 184 14.39 -3.56 -7.26
C GLU A 184 15.11 -2.34 -7.83
N LYS A 185 14.66 -1.84 -8.98
CA LYS A 185 15.22 -0.61 -9.55
C LYS A 185 14.75 0.58 -8.73
N GLN A 186 15.64 1.17 -7.96
CA GLN A 186 15.36 2.31 -7.09
C GLN A 186 14.72 3.48 -7.86
N TYR A 187 13.71 4.12 -7.28
CA TYR A 187 13.18 5.39 -7.75
C TYR A 187 14.04 6.53 -7.24
N LEU A 188 14.31 7.51 -8.09
CA LEU A 188 15.00 8.72 -7.67
C LEU A 188 14.12 9.55 -6.74
N ALA A 189 14.75 10.45 -5.96
CA ALA A 189 14.03 11.30 -5.00
C ALA A 189 13.06 12.30 -5.65
N ASP A 190 13.19 12.55 -6.96
CA ASP A 190 12.34 13.43 -7.75
C ASP A 190 10.91 12.86 -7.94
N ASP A 191 10.14 13.43 -8.87
CA ASP A 191 8.73 13.08 -9.09
C ASP A 191 8.54 11.57 -9.36
N PHE A 192 8.07 10.86 -8.34
CA PHE A 192 7.75 9.44 -8.41
C PHE A 192 6.80 9.10 -9.55
N TYR A 193 5.76 9.92 -9.76
CA TYR A 193 4.69 9.60 -10.71
C TYR A 193 5.18 9.58 -12.16
N VAL A 194 6.08 10.49 -12.52
CA VAL A 194 6.72 10.51 -13.84
C VAL A 194 7.54 9.23 -14.06
N GLN A 195 8.36 8.86 -13.09
CA GLN A 195 9.17 7.64 -13.16
C GLN A 195 8.30 6.38 -13.21
N PHE A 196 7.19 6.36 -12.47
CA PHE A 196 6.25 5.24 -12.52
C PHE A 196 5.60 5.10 -13.90
N GLU A 197 5.15 6.20 -14.53
CA GLU A 197 4.59 6.18 -15.88
C GLU A 197 5.61 5.68 -16.92
N GLU A 198 6.87 6.07 -16.82
CA GLU A 198 7.94 5.57 -17.69
C GLU A 198 8.16 4.06 -17.50
N ARG A 199 8.14 3.57 -16.26
CA ARG A 199 8.24 2.14 -15.96
C ARG A 199 7.05 1.36 -16.49
N MET A 200 5.84 1.91 -16.38
CA MET A 200 4.62 1.31 -16.97
C MET A 200 4.76 1.15 -18.49
N LYS A 201 5.21 2.19 -19.20
CA LYS A 201 5.47 2.12 -20.65
C LYS A 201 6.51 1.07 -21.00
N ARG A 202 7.63 1.03 -20.28
CA ARG A 202 8.69 0.04 -20.48
C ARG A 202 8.25 -1.39 -20.18
N PHE A 203 7.37 -1.56 -19.21
CA PHE A 203 6.87 -2.88 -18.84
C PHE A 203 5.87 -3.43 -19.89
N LYS A 204 5.04 -2.56 -20.48
CA LYS A 204 4.04 -2.94 -21.49
C LYS A 204 4.59 -3.07 -22.92
N GLY A 205 5.70 -2.43 -23.23
CA GLY A 205 6.41 -2.53 -24.52
C GLY A 205 7.42 -3.66 -24.52
#